data_aca3b1da9347f45b1d20d132ea43bc6f
#
_entry.id   aca3b1da9347f45b1d20d132ea43bc6f
#
_cell.length_a   1.000
_cell.length_b   1.000
_cell.length_c   1.000
_cell.angle_alpha   90.00
_cell.angle_beta   90.00
_cell.angle_gamma   90.00
#
_symmetry.space_group_name_H-M   'P 1'
#
loop_
_entity.id
_entity.type
_entity.pdbx_description
1 polymer ?
#
loop_
_entity_poly.entity_id
_entity_poly.type
_entity_poly.pdbx_seq_one_letter_code
_entity_poly.pdbx_strand_id
1 'polypeptide(L)'
;MATSTAVELIAVSLEDRRVLRDLRTQLGLSRATIEQRARVGTDYMKHLEFGQYPRLEASRLRRVVQVLQQAAARRQVSAQLTRRFARVVKAVGQPRKSLGK
;
A
#
# COMPACT_ATOMS: atom_id res chain seq x y z
N MET A 1 29.54 -5.45 -8.36
CA MET A 1 29.09 -5.59 -8.17
C MET A 1 27.97 -5.94 -7.98
N ALA A 2 27.65 -6.27 -7.99
CA ALA A 2 26.63 -6.65 -8.07
C ALA A 2 25.82 -6.59 -7.15
N THR A 3 25.33 -6.28 -7.02
CA THR A 3 24.64 -6.06 -6.15
C THR A 3 23.48 -6.69 -6.10
N SER A 4 23.37 -7.44 -5.47
CA SER A 4 22.30 -8.06 -5.40
C SER A 4 21.35 -7.34 -4.78
N THR A 5 20.40 -7.17 -5.20
CA THR A 5 19.50 -6.58 -4.61
C THR A 5 18.64 -7.51 -3.99
N ALA A 6 18.65 -7.61 -2.82
CA ALA A 6 17.76 -8.41 -2.08
C ALA A 6 16.39 -7.81 -2.18
N VAL A 7 15.42 -8.59 -2.53
CA VAL A 7 14.05 -8.12 -2.60
C VAL A 7 13.46 -8.24 -1.20
N GLU A 8 13.03 -7.14 -0.66
CA GLU A 8 12.38 -7.15 0.64
C GLU A 8 10.92 -7.57 0.48
N LEU A 9 10.51 -8.57 1.24
CA LEU A 9 9.13 -9.04 1.23
C LEU A 9 8.50 -8.72 2.57
N ILE A 10 7.27 -8.25 2.52
CA ILE A 10 6.55 -7.87 3.72
C ILE A 10 5.33 -8.76 3.85
N ALA A 11 5.15 -9.33 5.04
CA ALA A 11 3.93 -10.07 5.33
C ALA A 11 2.82 -9.06 5.60
N VAL A 12 1.68 -9.27 4.97
CA VAL A 12 0.56 -8.35 5.10
C VAL A 12 -0.61 -9.11 5.69
N SER A 13 -1.07 -8.69 6.84
CA SER A 13 -2.17 -9.36 7.52
C SER A 13 -3.47 -9.15 6.77
N LEU A 14 -4.44 -10.02 7.05
CA LEU A 14 -5.76 -9.85 6.47
C LEU A 14 -6.38 -8.55 6.91
N GLU A 15 -6.14 -8.14 8.14
CA GLU A 15 -6.64 -6.88 8.64
C GLU A 15 -6.11 -5.71 7.84
N ASP A 16 -4.82 -5.69 7.59
CA ASP A 16 -4.21 -4.61 6.82
C ASP A 16 -4.75 -4.58 5.39
N ARG A 17 -4.95 -5.74 4.79
CA ARG A 17 -5.50 -5.83 3.44
C ARG A 17 -6.91 -5.25 3.39
N ARG A 18 -7.70 -5.51 4.42
CA ARG A 18 -9.04 -4.94 4.50
C ARG A 18 -9.00 -3.43 4.64
N VAL A 19 -8.08 -2.93 5.43
CA VAL A 19 -7.93 -1.49 5.60
C VAL A 19 -7.62 -0.84 4.25
N LEU A 20 -6.71 -1.41 3.50
CA LEU A 20 -6.35 -0.86 2.20
C LEU A 20 -7.53 -0.89 1.23
N ARG A 21 -8.28 -1.99 1.24
CA ARG A 21 -9.47 -2.08 0.40
C ARG A 21 -10.52 -1.07 0.80
N ASP A 22 -10.77 -0.95 2.10
CA ASP A 22 -11.80 -0.04 2.59
C ASP A 22 -11.44 1.40 2.28
N LEU A 23 -10.17 1.74 2.43
CA LEU A 23 -9.72 3.08 2.11
C LEU A 23 -9.89 3.35 0.61
N ARG A 24 -9.46 2.41 -0.22
CA ARG A 24 -9.64 2.56 -1.67
C ARG A 24 -11.11 2.80 -2.01
N THR A 25 -11.98 2.02 -1.39
CA THR A 25 -13.42 2.12 -1.65
C THR A 25 -13.98 3.46 -1.20
N GLN A 26 -13.58 3.92 -0.01
CA GLN A 26 -14.04 5.23 0.46
C GLN A 26 -13.53 6.36 -0.42
N LEU A 27 -12.35 6.20 -0.97
CA LEU A 27 -11.80 7.21 -1.85
C LEU A 27 -12.42 7.16 -3.25
N GLY A 28 -13.22 6.15 -3.52
CA GLY A 28 -13.87 6.03 -4.83
C GLY A 28 -12.91 5.67 -5.95
N LEU A 29 -11.79 5.02 -5.62
CA LEU A 29 -10.80 4.70 -6.63
C LEU A 29 -10.94 3.25 -7.07
N SER A 30 -10.79 3.01 -8.37
CA SER A 30 -10.79 1.64 -8.87
C SER A 30 -9.43 1.01 -8.63
N ARG A 31 -9.40 -0.31 -8.64
CA ARG A 31 -8.13 -1.03 -8.54
C ARG A 31 -7.19 -0.64 -9.67
N ALA A 32 -7.73 -0.53 -10.88
CA ALA A 32 -6.91 -0.18 -12.03
C ALA A 32 -6.26 1.19 -11.87
N THR A 33 -6.98 2.14 -11.30
CA THR A 33 -6.43 3.47 -11.08
C THR A 33 -5.24 3.42 -10.14
N ILE A 34 -5.39 2.66 -9.05
CA ILE A 34 -4.29 2.52 -8.09
C ILE A 34 -3.09 1.85 -8.78
N GLU A 35 -3.36 0.79 -9.53
CA GLU A 35 -2.29 0.05 -10.20
C GLU A 35 -1.51 0.93 -11.16
N GLN A 36 -2.22 1.75 -11.91
CA GLN A 36 -1.57 2.66 -12.83
C GLN A 36 -0.71 3.69 -12.12
N ARG A 37 -1.27 4.31 -11.09
CA ARG A 37 -0.55 5.36 -10.38
C ARG A 37 0.64 4.82 -9.61
N ALA A 38 0.50 3.63 -9.04
CA ALA A 38 1.56 3.02 -8.27
C ALA A 38 2.55 2.25 -9.14
N ARG A 39 2.22 2.04 -10.40
CA ARG A 39 3.07 1.30 -11.33
C ARG A 39 3.35 -0.11 -10.83
N VAL A 40 2.27 -0.80 -10.47
CA VAL A 40 2.41 -2.14 -9.95
C VAL A 40 1.78 -3.09 -10.97
N GLY A 41 1.56 -3.44 -11.72
CA GLY A 41 1.04 -4.41 -12.67
C GLY A 41 -0.43 -4.64 -12.52
N THR A 42 -1.02 -5.18 -13.55
CA THR A 42 -2.41 -5.54 -13.59
C THR A 42 -2.69 -6.64 -12.57
N ASP A 43 -3.82 -6.54 -11.92
CA ASP A 43 -4.27 -7.51 -10.91
C ASP A 43 -3.49 -7.48 -9.62
N TYR A 44 -2.54 -6.57 -9.47
CA TYR A 44 -1.81 -6.45 -8.22
C TYR A 44 -2.76 -6.18 -7.05
N MET A 45 -3.68 -5.23 -7.23
CA MET A 45 -4.62 -4.88 -6.17
C MET A 45 -5.57 -6.03 -5.85
N LYS A 46 -5.94 -6.80 -6.86
CA LYS A 46 -6.76 -7.97 -6.63
C LYS A 46 -6.03 -8.97 -5.72
N HIS A 47 -4.77 -9.24 -6.01
CA HIS A 47 -3.99 -10.15 -5.19
C HIS A 47 -3.79 -9.61 -3.79
N LEU A 48 -3.53 -8.31 -3.68
CA LEU A 48 -3.36 -7.67 -2.40
C LEU A 48 -4.63 -7.77 -1.56
N GLU A 49 -5.76 -7.39 -2.12
CA GLU A 49 -7.00 -7.31 -1.36
C GLU A 49 -7.56 -8.67 -1.00
N PHE A 50 -7.37 -9.66 -1.85
CA PHE A 50 -7.91 -10.99 -1.60
C PHE A 50 -6.94 -11.92 -0.87
N GLY A 51 -5.75 -11.43 -0.57
CA GLY A 51 -4.83 -12.23 0.24
C GLY A 51 -4.23 -13.43 -0.44
N GLN A 52 -4.06 -13.37 -1.77
CA GLN A 52 -3.55 -14.52 -2.49
C GLN A 52 -2.10 -14.84 -2.17
N TYR A 53 -1.31 -13.84 -1.85
CA TYR A 53 0.08 -14.06 -1.51
C TYR A 53 0.33 -13.56 -0.10
N PRO A 54 0.88 -14.38 0.78
CA PRO A 54 1.10 -13.95 2.17
C PRO A 54 2.13 -12.85 2.30
N ARG A 55 3.07 -12.79 1.37
CA ARG A 55 4.09 -11.75 1.39
C ARG A 55 4.12 -11.04 0.07
N LEU A 56 4.38 -9.75 0.12
CA LEU A 56 4.42 -8.92 -1.06
C LEU A 56 5.71 -8.12 -1.08
N GLU A 57 6.16 -7.80 -2.28
CA GLU A 57 7.35 -7.00 -2.44
C GLU A 57 7.14 -5.62 -1.85
N ALA A 58 8.07 -5.21 -0.99
CA ALA A 58 7.91 -4.00 -0.22
C ALA A 58 7.82 -2.75 -1.10
N SER A 59 8.65 -2.68 -2.14
CA SER A 59 8.68 -1.47 -2.96
C SER A 59 7.34 -1.20 -3.65
N ARG A 60 6.72 -2.24 -4.18
CA ARG A 60 5.42 -2.08 -4.83
C ARG A 60 4.34 -1.74 -3.83
N LEU A 61 4.37 -2.42 -2.68
CA LEU A 61 3.38 -2.17 -1.65
C LEU A 61 3.48 -0.74 -1.13
N ARG A 62 4.69 -0.24 -0.95
CA ARG A 62 4.90 1.14 -0.51
C ARG A 62 4.38 2.14 -1.52
N ARG A 63 4.52 1.85 -2.81
CA ARG A 63 3.98 2.73 -3.84
C ARG A 63 2.46 2.78 -3.80
N VAL A 64 1.83 1.63 -3.57
CA VAL A 64 0.37 1.58 -3.42
C VAL A 64 -0.06 2.40 -2.20
N VAL A 65 0.62 2.20 -1.07
CA VAL A 65 0.31 2.94 0.15
C VAL A 65 0.48 4.44 -0.08
N GLN A 66 1.52 4.83 -0.80
CA GLN A 66 1.76 6.24 -1.08
C GLN A 66 0.64 6.85 -1.93
N VAL A 67 0.17 6.12 -2.94
CA VAL A 67 -0.95 6.60 -3.76
C VAL A 67 -2.18 6.81 -2.89
N LEU A 68 -2.46 5.86 -1.99
CA LEU A 68 -3.60 5.99 -1.09
C LEU A 68 -3.43 7.15 -0.12
N GLN A 69 -2.22 7.36 0.39
CA GLN A 69 -1.96 8.50 1.26
C GLN A 69 -2.22 9.82 0.56
N GLN A 70 -1.75 9.94 -0.66
CA GLN A 70 -1.92 11.17 -1.41
C GLN A 70 -3.40 11.43 -1.71
N ALA A 71 -4.13 10.39 -2.06
CA ALA A 71 -5.55 10.53 -2.31
C ALA A 71 -6.31 10.88 -1.03
N ALA A 72 -5.95 10.25 0.07
CA ALA A 72 -6.62 10.51 1.34
C ALA A 72 -6.37 11.93 1.83
N ALA A 73 -5.24 12.52 1.49
CA ALA A 73 -4.95 13.88 1.89
C ALA A 73 -5.87 14.90 1.22
N ARG A 74 -6.51 14.50 0.12
CA ARG A 74 -7.36 15.40 -0.63
C ARG A 74 -8.85 15.16 -0.41
N ARG A 75 -9.21 14.12 0.33
CA ARG A 75 -10.60 13.78 0.53
C ARG A 75 -10.84 13.44 1.97
N GLN A 76 -12.07 13.62 2.38
CA GLN A 76 -12.40 13.25 3.73
C GLN A 76 -12.56 11.76 3.84
N VAL A 77 -11.95 11.19 4.83
CA VAL A 77 -12.02 9.78 5.12
C VAL A 77 -12.39 9.66 6.59
N SER A 78 -13.13 8.64 6.97
CA SER A 78 -13.54 8.49 8.35
C SER A 78 -12.33 8.49 9.28
N ALA A 79 -12.48 9.05 10.47
CA ALA A 79 -11.38 9.11 11.42
C ALA A 79 -10.91 7.72 11.82
N GLN A 80 -11.85 6.79 11.94
CA GLN A 80 -11.50 5.43 12.30
C GLN A 80 -10.62 4.79 11.23
N LEU A 81 -11.00 4.94 9.97
CA LEU A 81 -10.23 4.37 8.89
C LEU A 81 -8.87 5.06 8.76
N THR A 82 -8.82 6.36 8.99
CA THR A 82 -7.56 7.08 8.98
C THR A 82 -6.59 6.51 10.01
N ARG A 83 -7.07 6.24 11.21
CA ARG A 83 -6.21 5.66 12.25
C ARG A 83 -5.73 4.26 11.89
N ARG A 84 -6.63 3.46 11.32
CA ARG A 84 -6.25 2.10 10.93
C ARG A 84 -5.24 2.12 9.80
N PHE A 85 -5.42 3.04 8.86
CA PHE A 85 -4.49 3.17 7.76
C PHE A 85 -3.12 3.63 8.24
N ALA A 86 -3.07 4.51 9.24
CA ALA A 86 -1.80 4.95 9.79
C ALA A 86 -0.98 3.78 10.33
N ARG A 87 -1.65 2.79 10.89
CA ARG A 87 -0.95 1.58 11.35
C ARG A 87 -0.39 0.79 10.18
N VAL A 88 -1.14 0.71 9.08
CA VAL A 88 -0.66 0.02 7.90
C VAL A 88 0.56 0.73 7.33
N VAL A 89 0.52 2.04 7.26
CA VAL A 89 1.65 2.82 6.77
C VAL A 89 2.90 2.53 7.61
N LYS A 90 2.72 2.47 8.92
CA LYS A 90 3.84 2.20 9.80
C LYS A 90 4.37 0.79 9.59
N ALA A 91 3.48 -0.19 9.46
CA ALA A 91 3.89 -1.58 9.29
C ALA A 91 4.61 -1.81 7.97
N VAL A 92 4.16 -1.15 6.91
CA VAL A 92 4.75 -1.32 5.59
C VAL A 92 6.06 -0.53 5.46
N GLY A 93 6.17 0.53 6.21
CA GLY A 93 7.30 1.44 6.08
C GLY A 93 7.03 2.44 4.98
N GLN A 94 7.47 3.67 5.20
CA GLN A 94 7.30 4.66 4.18
C GLN A 94 8.52 4.66 3.31
N PRO A 95 8.35 5.04 2.10
CA PRO A 95 9.54 5.24 1.29
C PRO A 95 10.21 6.45 1.89
N ARG A 96 11.39 6.41 2.42
CA ARG A 96 11.91 7.42 3.05
C ARG A 96 12.96 7.91 2.54
N LYS A 97 13.15 8.83 2.77
CA LYS A 97 14.09 9.34 2.42
C LYS A 97 15.02 9.22 3.24
N SER A 98 15.68 9.18 3.50
CA SER A 98 16.54 8.94 4.21
C SER A 98 16.79 9.10 5.22
N LEU A 99 17.26 8.92 5.54
CA LEU A 99 17.55 8.92 6.39
C LEU A 99 18.37 9.38 6.93
N GLY A 100 18.67 9.65 6.83
CA GLY A 100 19.50 10.13 7.20
C GLY A 100 19.77 10.54 7.84
N LYS A 101 19.67 10.61 7.98
CA LYS A 101 19.93 11.10 8.43
C LYS A 101 20.03 11.07 8.70
#